data_a7ebead447278ab6389ea507a626c830
#
_entry.id   a7ebead447278ab6389ea507a626c830
#
_cell.length_a   1.000
_cell.length_b   1.000
_cell.length_c   1.000
_cell.angle_alpha   90.00
_cell.angle_beta   90.00
_cell.angle_gamma   90.00
#
_symmetry.space_group_name_H-M   'P 1'
#
loop_
_entity.id
_entity.type
_entity.pdbx_description
1 polymer ?
#
loop_
_entity_poly.entity_id
_entity_poly.type
_entity_poly.pdbx_seq_one_letter_code
_entity_poly.pdbx_strand_id
1 'polypeptide(L)'
;MRRVLVFTETLLQPSETFILAQMRGLSAYLPILAGLERARPSLPLPRDLLLLSDSQPAIASLRAKIYRRAGIAPGFHHRARRTRPDLIHAHFASGGRNALPLARALRLPLLVTFHGADVTVRGSQPDIYKQLGEDASIFICVSEFIRSRAIEAGFPPQKLIVHYIGIDRDLFSPSVSPLPSQGVLFVGRLVEKKGCEYVLRAMKRVQQSHPECELTVIGDGPLRSRLETLARELNVRCRFLGVQPASTVREALQRAQIFCVPSVTAANGDSEGLGMVFAEAQAMGVPVVSTRHGGIPEVVSDRVTGLLAPERDHEALADSLRLLLGNEDLWQAFRAAGLQHVEQRFDLKRQTALLEAIYDRVLDRKSVV
;
A
#
# COMPACT_ATOMS: atom_id res chain seq x y z
N MET A 1 -21.36 -20.24 0.09
CA MET A 1 -20.43 -19.11 0.19
C MET A 1 -19.84 -18.88 -1.19
N ARG A 2 -19.93 -17.65 -1.71
CA ARG A 2 -19.35 -17.25 -3.00
C ARG A 2 -17.82 -17.31 -2.92
N ARG A 3 -17.14 -17.43 -4.05
CA ARG A 3 -15.68 -17.57 -4.11
C ARG A 3 -15.06 -16.49 -4.96
N VAL A 4 -14.02 -15.84 -4.45
CA VAL A 4 -13.24 -14.86 -5.18
C VAL A 4 -11.83 -15.39 -5.43
N LEU A 5 -11.40 -15.37 -6.69
CA LEU A 5 -10.03 -15.68 -7.05
C LEU A 5 -9.22 -14.38 -6.97
N VAL A 6 -8.39 -14.25 -5.93
CA VAL A 6 -7.52 -13.09 -5.72
C VAL A 6 -6.23 -13.32 -6.48
N PHE A 7 -6.00 -12.49 -7.52
CA PHE A 7 -4.88 -12.69 -8.45
C PHE A 7 -3.80 -11.62 -8.27
N THR A 8 -2.57 -12.10 -8.08
CA THR A 8 -1.36 -11.26 -8.15
C THR A 8 -0.39 -11.85 -9.16
N GLU A 9 0.34 -11.02 -9.91
CA GLU A 9 1.31 -11.53 -10.88
C GLU A 9 2.41 -12.34 -10.19
N THR A 10 3.01 -11.77 -9.16
CA THR A 10 3.96 -12.43 -8.26
C THR A 10 3.31 -12.55 -6.89
N LEU A 11 3.24 -13.76 -6.33
CA LEU A 11 2.55 -13.99 -5.07
C LEU A 11 3.24 -13.28 -3.90
N LEU A 12 2.58 -12.28 -3.39
CA LEU A 12 2.74 -11.60 -2.12
C LEU A 12 4.20 -11.28 -1.74
N GLN A 13 4.65 -10.16 -2.24
CA GLN A 13 5.89 -9.56 -1.80
C GLN A 13 5.77 -9.11 -0.32
N PRO A 14 6.89 -8.96 0.41
CA PRO A 14 6.86 -8.53 1.82
C PRO A 14 6.09 -7.22 2.08
N SER A 15 5.99 -6.35 1.08
CA SER A 15 5.24 -5.09 1.15
C SER A 15 3.73 -5.21 0.86
N GLU A 16 3.24 -6.41 0.51
CA GLU A 16 1.85 -6.66 0.10
C GLU A 16 0.99 -7.29 1.21
N THR A 17 1.34 -7.03 2.47
CA THR A 17 0.63 -7.51 3.67
C THR A 17 -0.85 -7.16 3.67
N PHE A 18 -1.20 -6.01 3.08
CA PHE A 18 -2.57 -5.53 2.98
C PHE A 18 -3.48 -6.43 2.12
N ILE A 19 -2.94 -7.12 1.10
CA ILE A 19 -3.71 -8.08 0.29
C ILE A 19 -4.12 -9.28 1.15
N LEU A 20 -3.18 -9.82 1.95
CA LEU A 20 -3.49 -10.90 2.89
C LEU A 20 -4.47 -10.47 3.97
N ALA A 21 -4.32 -9.27 4.52
CA ALA A 21 -5.25 -8.73 5.50
C ALA A 21 -6.66 -8.61 4.91
N GLN A 22 -6.78 -8.05 3.70
CA GLN A 22 -8.05 -7.96 2.98
C GLN A 22 -8.68 -9.33 2.74
N MET A 23 -7.91 -10.32 2.28
CA MET A 23 -8.40 -11.68 2.07
C MET A 23 -8.93 -12.31 3.37
N ARG A 24 -8.22 -12.13 4.49
CA ARG A 24 -8.64 -12.65 5.81
C ARG A 24 -9.86 -11.94 6.37
N GLY A 25 -10.07 -10.70 6.00
CA GLY A 25 -11.21 -9.89 6.42
C GLY A 25 -12.52 -10.21 5.69
N LEU A 26 -12.48 -10.94 4.55
CA LEU A 26 -13.68 -11.33 3.82
C LEU A 26 -14.52 -12.32 4.66
N SER A 27 -15.82 -12.09 4.72
CA SER A 27 -16.77 -12.87 5.51
C SER A 27 -17.80 -13.60 4.65
N ALA A 28 -18.27 -12.98 3.57
CA ALA A 28 -19.26 -13.55 2.64
C ALA A 28 -18.63 -14.29 1.47
N TYR A 29 -17.33 -14.03 1.21
CA TYR A 29 -16.58 -14.64 0.12
C TYR A 29 -15.41 -15.48 0.63
N LEU A 30 -15.22 -16.67 0.03
CA LEU A 30 -14.04 -17.51 0.26
C LEU A 30 -12.93 -17.07 -0.72
N PRO A 31 -11.83 -16.46 -0.26
CA PRO A 31 -10.74 -16.05 -1.13
C PRO A 31 -9.84 -17.23 -1.51
N ILE A 32 -9.44 -17.31 -2.77
CA ILE A 32 -8.48 -18.26 -3.31
C ILE A 32 -7.35 -17.47 -3.94
N LEU A 33 -6.16 -17.55 -3.36
CA LEU A 33 -5.00 -16.85 -3.89
C LEU A 33 -4.48 -17.49 -5.16
N ALA A 34 -4.26 -16.72 -6.22
CA ALA A 34 -3.74 -17.19 -7.49
C ALA A 34 -2.63 -16.27 -8.02
N GLY A 35 -1.66 -16.83 -8.74
CA GLY A 35 -0.59 -16.06 -9.36
C GLY A 35 0.29 -16.86 -10.30
N LEU A 36 1.21 -16.15 -10.95
CA LEU A 36 2.11 -16.75 -11.92
C LEU A 36 3.38 -17.31 -11.27
N GLU A 37 3.95 -16.55 -10.35
CA GLU A 37 5.24 -16.86 -9.70
C GLU A 37 5.19 -16.58 -8.19
N ARG A 38 6.08 -17.19 -7.43
CA ARG A 38 6.28 -16.87 -6.00
C ARG A 38 7.28 -15.72 -5.85
N ALA A 39 6.99 -14.77 -4.98
CA ALA A 39 7.98 -13.76 -4.56
C ALA A 39 9.14 -14.42 -3.79
N ARG A 40 10.31 -13.76 -3.79
CA ARG A 40 11.50 -14.20 -3.05
C ARG A 40 12.20 -12.98 -2.45
N PRO A 41 12.14 -12.76 -1.15
CA PRO A 41 11.32 -13.48 -0.16
C PRO A 41 9.82 -13.28 -0.38
N SER A 42 8.98 -14.16 0.16
CA SER A 42 7.52 -14.05 0.13
C SER A 42 6.96 -13.98 1.54
N LEU A 43 5.75 -13.40 1.67
CA LEU A 43 4.94 -13.55 2.87
C LEU A 43 4.52 -15.02 3.08
N PRO A 44 4.12 -15.43 4.31
CA PRO A 44 3.50 -16.73 4.54
C PRO A 44 2.25 -16.88 3.66
N LEU A 45 2.27 -17.89 2.77
CA LEU A 45 1.20 -18.13 1.81
C LEU A 45 0.13 -19.06 2.39
N PRO A 46 -1.15 -18.91 2.02
CA PRO A 46 -2.20 -19.88 2.32
C PRO A 46 -1.85 -21.28 1.77
N ARG A 47 -2.40 -22.34 2.40
CA ARG A 47 -2.21 -23.70 1.90
C ARG A 47 -2.89 -23.91 0.56
N ASP A 48 -4.08 -23.35 0.40
CA ASP A 48 -4.88 -23.45 -0.83
C ASP A 48 -4.57 -22.26 -1.75
N LEU A 49 -3.57 -22.44 -2.62
CA LEU A 49 -3.18 -21.45 -3.60
C LEU A 49 -3.08 -22.06 -5.01
N LEU A 50 -3.33 -21.26 -6.01
CA LEU A 50 -3.23 -21.59 -7.42
C LEU A 50 -2.00 -20.93 -8.04
N LEU A 51 -0.94 -21.69 -8.24
CA LEU A 51 0.21 -21.23 -9.02
C LEU A 51 0.09 -21.67 -10.47
N LEU A 52 0.57 -20.83 -11.39
CA LEU A 52 0.72 -21.21 -12.80
C LEU A 52 1.57 -22.48 -12.91
N SER A 53 2.65 -22.55 -12.14
CA SER A 53 3.55 -23.69 -12.09
C SER A 53 4.19 -23.85 -10.72
N ASP A 54 4.11 -25.06 -10.17
CA ASP A 54 4.82 -25.48 -8.95
C ASP A 54 6.20 -26.08 -9.26
N SER A 55 6.67 -25.95 -10.52
CA SER A 55 7.96 -26.46 -11.00
C SER A 55 9.14 -25.70 -10.40
N GLN A 56 10.36 -26.19 -10.67
CA GLN A 56 11.59 -25.49 -10.36
C GLN A 56 11.57 -24.03 -10.87
N PRO A 57 12.26 -23.08 -10.20
CA PRO A 57 12.14 -21.64 -10.47
C PRO A 57 12.36 -21.23 -11.93
N ALA A 58 13.35 -21.83 -12.59
CA ALA A 58 13.65 -21.50 -14.00
C ALA A 58 12.49 -21.90 -14.94
N ILE A 59 11.89 -23.08 -14.72
CA ILE A 59 10.75 -23.58 -15.51
C ILE A 59 9.51 -22.75 -15.20
N ALA A 60 9.28 -22.41 -13.93
CA ALA A 60 8.17 -21.55 -13.52
C ALA A 60 8.27 -20.17 -14.19
N SER A 61 9.44 -19.55 -14.20
CA SER A 61 9.68 -18.26 -14.85
C SER A 61 9.50 -18.34 -16.38
N LEU A 62 9.96 -19.40 -17.03
CA LEU A 62 9.73 -19.60 -18.46
C LEU A 62 8.23 -19.73 -18.78
N ARG A 63 7.49 -20.54 -18.01
CA ARG A 63 6.04 -20.70 -18.16
C ARG A 63 5.30 -19.38 -17.92
N ALA A 64 5.72 -18.60 -16.93
CA ALA A 64 5.16 -17.29 -16.68
C ALA A 64 5.40 -16.32 -17.86
N LYS A 65 6.60 -16.31 -18.45
CA LYS A 65 6.90 -15.52 -19.65
C LYS A 65 6.02 -15.91 -20.83
N ILE A 66 5.83 -17.20 -21.07
CA ILE A 66 4.94 -17.71 -22.12
C ILE A 66 3.50 -17.28 -21.85
N TYR A 67 3.02 -17.44 -20.61
CA TYR A 67 1.67 -17.05 -20.23
C TYR A 67 1.44 -15.54 -20.40
N ARG A 68 2.38 -14.69 -19.96
CA ARG A 68 2.29 -13.23 -20.12
C ARG A 68 2.14 -12.81 -21.60
N ARG A 69 2.72 -13.59 -22.52
CA ARG A 69 2.69 -13.28 -23.96
C ARG A 69 1.47 -13.88 -24.66
N ALA A 70 1.12 -15.11 -24.36
CA ALA A 70 0.10 -15.87 -25.09
C ALA A 70 -1.23 -16.01 -24.34
N GLY A 71 -1.25 -15.81 -23.01
CA GLY A 71 -2.44 -16.01 -22.18
C GLY A 71 -2.88 -17.49 -22.06
N ILE A 72 -2.08 -18.43 -22.57
CA ILE A 72 -2.47 -19.83 -22.70
C ILE A 72 -1.78 -20.68 -21.64
N ALA A 73 -2.59 -21.29 -20.77
CA ALA A 73 -2.16 -22.29 -19.79
C ALA A 73 -3.32 -23.24 -19.43
N PRO A 74 -3.66 -24.22 -20.28
CA PRO A 74 -4.84 -25.06 -20.09
C PRO A 74 -4.91 -25.73 -18.71
N GLY A 75 -3.78 -26.25 -18.21
CA GLY A 75 -3.70 -26.87 -16.89
C GLY A 75 -3.98 -25.90 -15.74
N PHE A 76 -3.51 -24.64 -15.84
CA PHE A 76 -3.80 -23.60 -14.87
C PHE A 76 -5.28 -23.18 -14.93
N HIS A 77 -5.80 -22.93 -16.12
CA HIS A 77 -7.22 -22.59 -16.33
C HIS A 77 -8.14 -23.73 -15.85
N HIS A 78 -7.77 -25.00 -16.09
CA HIS A 78 -8.52 -26.16 -15.60
C HIS A 78 -8.54 -26.21 -14.06
N ARG A 79 -7.38 -26.05 -13.40
CA ARG A 79 -7.32 -26.02 -11.93
C ARG A 79 -8.13 -24.85 -11.35
N ALA A 80 -8.03 -23.66 -11.96
CA ALA A 80 -8.81 -22.50 -11.55
C ALA A 80 -10.33 -22.76 -11.68
N ARG A 81 -10.78 -23.39 -12.78
CA ARG A 81 -12.20 -23.77 -12.96
C ARG A 81 -12.69 -24.72 -11.88
N ARG A 82 -11.85 -25.65 -11.44
CA ARG A 82 -12.22 -26.61 -10.38
C ARG A 82 -12.46 -25.96 -9.02
N THR A 83 -11.89 -24.80 -8.77
CA THR A 83 -12.17 -24.03 -7.54
C THR A 83 -13.51 -23.33 -7.58
N ARG A 84 -14.21 -23.30 -8.74
CA ARG A 84 -15.52 -22.69 -8.96
C ARG A 84 -15.59 -21.23 -8.44
N PRO A 85 -14.71 -20.34 -8.90
CA PRO A 85 -14.79 -18.94 -8.50
C PRO A 85 -15.98 -18.25 -9.17
N ASP A 86 -16.58 -17.28 -8.49
CA ASP A 86 -17.67 -16.46 -9.00
C ASP A 86 -17.14 -15.20 -9.72
N LEU A 87 -15.98 -14.71 -9.29
CA LEU A 87 -15.29 -13.56 -9.87
C LEU A 87 -13.78 -13.65 -9.69
N ILE A 88 -13.04 -12.80 -10.42
CA ILE A 88 -11.60 -12.60 -10.25
C ILE A 88 -11.35 -11.17 -9.79
N HIS A 89 -10.60 -11.00 -8.70
CA HIS A 89 -10.10 -9.73 -8.23
C HIS A 89 -8.57 -9.70 -8.35
N ALA A 90 -8.08 -8.97 -9.32
CA ALA A 90 -6.64 -8.82 -9.57
C ALA A 90 -6.09 -7.56 -8.88
N HIS A 91 -4.88 -7.64 -8.35
CA HIS A 91 -4.16 -6.50 -7.80
C HIS A 91 -3.09 -6.04 -8.79
N PHE A 92 -2.96 -4.72 -8.92
CA PHE A 92 -2.13 -3.99 -9.88
C PHE A 92 -2.60 -4.16 -11.34
N ALA A 93 -2.34 -3.17 -12.18
CA ALA A 93 -2.70 -3.21 -13.60
C ALA A 93 -2.04 -4.38 -14.34
N SER A 94 -0.78 -4.71 -14.00
CA SER A 94 -0.08 -5.87 -14.56
C SER A 94 -0.74 -7.19 -14.17
N GLY A 95 -1.18 -7.31 -12.92
CA GLY A 95 -1.97 -8.44 -12.43
C GLY A 95 -3.29 -8.56 -13.18
N GLY A 96 -4.02 -7.45 -13.37
CA GLY A 96 -5.25 -7.39 -14.15
C GLY A 96 -5.06 -7.86 -15.58
N ARG A 97 -4.03 -7.35 -16.27
CA ARG A 97 -3.68 -7.78 -17.63
C ARG A 97 -3.40 -9.29 -17.70
N ASN A 98 -2.67 -9.81 -16.73
CA ASN A 98 -2.31 -11.23 -16.69
C ASN A 98 -3.48 -12.14 -16.23
N ALA A 99 -4.45 -11.61 -15.50
CA ALA A 99 -5.67 -12.32 -15.14
C ALA A 99 -6.72 -12.34 -16.28
N LEU A 100 -6.65 -11.42 -17.23
CA LEU A 100 -7.64 -11.27 -18.30
C LEU A 100 -7.85 -12.55 -19.15
N PRO A 101 -6.81 -13.28 -19.60
CA PRO A 101 -7.00 -14.54 -20.32
C PRO A 101 -7.75 -15.59 -19.50
N LEU A 102 -7.49 -15.65 -18.20
CA LEU A 102 -8.19 -16.55 -17.28
C LEU A 102 -9.66 -16.13 -17.10
N ALA A 103 -9.92 -14.85 -16.93
CA ALA A 103 -11.27 -14.31 -16.80
C ALA A 103 -12.13 -14.63 -18.03
N ARG A 104 -11.57 -14.44 -19.24
CA ARG A 104 -12.23 -14.80 -20.50
C ARG A 104 -12.49 -16.30 -20.62
N ALA A 105 -11.48 -17.14 -20.32
CA ALA A 105 -11.60 -18.60 -20.40
C ALA A 105 -12.63 -19.18 -19.42
N LEU A 106 -12.83 -18.54 -18.28
CA LEU A 106 -13.81 -18.93 -17.27
C LEU A 106 -15.14 -18.18 -17.40
N ARG A 107 -15.22 -17.15 -18.24
CA ARG A 107 -16.37 -16.25 -18.40
C ARG A 107 -16.76 -15.57 -17.08
N LEU A 108 -15.77 -15.13 -16.32
CA LEU A 108 -15.95 -14.49 -15.02
C LEU A 108 -15.73 -12.98 -15.11
N PRO A 109 -16.44 -12.19 -14.29
CA PRO A 109 -16.13 -10.77 -14.14
C PRO A 109 -14.73 -10.59 -13.54
N LEU A 110 -14.02 -9.59 -14.05
CA LEU A 110 -12.68 -9.20 -13.59
C LEU A 110 -12.75 -7.82 -12.93
N LEU A 111 -12.36 -7.76 -11.67
CA LEU A 111 -12.10 -6.51 -10.95
C LEU A 111 -10.59 -6.32 -10.85
N VAL A 112 -10.13 -5.06 -10.90
CA VAL A 112 -8.71 -4.74 -10.79
C VAL A 112 -8.50 -3.61 -9.81
N THR A 113 -7.65 -3.79 -8.80
CA THR A 113 -7.26 -2.71 -7.87
C THR A 113 -5.95 -2.07 -8.30
N PHE A 114 -5.96 -0.75 -8.45
CA PHE A 114 -4.77 0.09 -8.67
C PHE A 114 -4.22 0.60 -7.33
N HIS A 115 -2.90 0.43 -7.12
CA HIS A 115 -2.24 0.74 -5.86
C HIS A 115 -1.27 1.93 -5.91
N GLY A 116 -0.88 2.40 -7.09
CA GLY A 116 0.04 3.52 -7.24
C GLY A 116 0.84 3.47 -8.53
N ALA A 117 2.02 2.84 -8.51
CA ALA A 117 2.96 2.80 -9.62
C ALA A 117 2.34 2.34 -10.97
N ASP A 118 1.31 1.55 -10.91
CA ASP A 118 0.53 1.07 -12.06
C ASP A 118 -0.10 2.19 -12.90
N VAL A 119 -0.39 3.35 -12.32
CA VAL A 119 -0.98 4.50 -13.03
C VAL A 119 -0.21 5.81 -12.82
N THR A 120 0.82 5.82 -11.96
CA THR A 120 1.59 7.05 -11.68
C THR A 120 2.94 7.08 -12.39
N VAL A 121 3.57 5.93 -12.66
CA VAL A 121 4.87 5.88 -13.34
C VAL A 121 4.73 6.33 -14.78
N ARG A 122 5.57 7.31 -15.19
CA ARG A 122 5.62 7.80 -16.57
C ARG A 122 6.00 6.66 -17.53
N GLY A 123 5.24 6.52 -18.61
CA GLY A 123 5.44 5.45 -19.58
C GLY A 123 4.74 4.13 -19.22
N SER A 124 3.87 4.09 -18.19
CA SER A 124 2.83 3.06 -18.08
C SER A 124 1.98 3.20 -19.34
N GLN A 125 2.15 2.23 -20.27
CA GLN A 125 1.76 2.42 -21.67
C GLN A 125 0.24 2.30 -21.81
N PRO A 126 -0.47 3.34 -22.26
CA PRO A 126 -1.93 3.31 -22.46
C PRO A 126 -2.39 2.14 -23.34
N ASP A 127 -1.63 1.82 -24.40
CA ASP A 127 -1.97 0.75 -25.33
C ASP A 127 -1.92 -0.66 -24.71
N ILE A 128 -1.02 -0.89 -23.75
CA ILE A 128 -0.92 -2.19 -23.05
C ILE A 128 -2.16 -2.45 -22.22
N TYR A 129 -2.78 -1.41 -21.67
CA TYR A 129 -3.95 -1.51 -20.81
C TYR A 129 -5.28 -1.25 -21.53
N LYS A 130 -5.26 -0.91 -22.81
CA LYS A 130 -6.48 -0.64 -23.59
C LYS A 130 -7.47 -1.80 -23.49
N GLN A 131 -7.02 -3.02 -23.76
CA GLN A 131 -7.86 -4.21 -23.71
C GLN A 131 -8.35 -4.51 -22.28
N LEU A 132 -7.51 -4.22 -21.26
CA LEU A 132 -7.93 -4.33 -19.87
C LEU A 132 -9.04 -3.31 -19.56
N GLY A 133 -8.93 -2.07 -20.04
CA GLY A 133 -9.93 -1.01 -19.90
C GLY A 133 -11.29 -1.38 -20.51
N GLU A 134 -11.28 -2.09 -21.64
CA GLU A 134 -12.48 -2.56 -22.32
C GLU A 134 -13.15 -3.72 -21.58
N ASP A 135 -12.40 -4.74 -21.18
CA ASP A 135 -12.91 -6.04 -20.71
C ASP A 135 -13.10 -6.16 -19.21
N ALA A 136 -12.34 -5.43 -18.40
CA ALA A 136 -12.54 -5.46 -16.95
C ALA A 136 -13.90 -4.86 -16.57
N SER A 137 -14.55 -5.46 -15.58
CA SER A 137 -15.86 -5.02 -15.11
C SER A 137 -15.81 -3.71 -14.34
N ILE A 138 -14.84 -3.60 -13.40
CA ILE A 138 -14.63 -2.44 -12.53
C ILE A 138 -13.14 -2.33 -12.20
N PHE A 139 -12.68 -1.09 -12.04
CA PHE A 139 -11.38 -0.75 -11.48
C PHE A 139 -11.56 -0.10 -10.11
N ILE A 140 -10.90 -0.65 -9.12
CA ILE A 140 -10.86 -0.13 -7.75
C ILE A 140 -9.62 0.72 -7.60
N CYS A 141 -9.79 1.99 -7.26
CA CYS A 141 -8.72 2.93 -6.97
C CYS A 141 -8.59 3.09 -5.46
N VAL A 142 -7.37 2.92 -4.92
CA VAL A 142 -7.15 2.99 -3.47
C VAL A 142 -7.26 4.40 -2.91
N SER A 143 -7.45 5.42 -3.77
CA SER A 143 -7.62 6.82 -3.41
C SER A 143 -8.24 7.61 -4.57
N GLU A 144 -8.79 8.80 -4.31
CA GLU A 144 -9.24 9.74 -5.36
C GLU A 144 -8.05 10.20 -6.22
N PHE A 145 -6.86 10.37 -5.60
CA PHE A 145 -5.63 10.62 -6.34
C PHE A 145 -5.37 9.55 -7.39
N ILE A 146 -5.44 8.25 -7.03
CA ILE A 146 -5.24 7.13 -7.96
C ILE A 146 -6.35 7.10 -9.01
N ARG A 147 -7.59 7.42 -8.63
CA ARG A 147 -8.69 7.52 -9.60
C ARG A 147 -8.42 8.60 -10.66
N SER A 148 -7.96 9.78 -10.24
CA SER A 148 -7.60 10.86 -11.18
C SER A 148 -6.46 10.44 -12.11
N ARG A 149 -5.42 9.80 -11.57
CA ARG A 149 -4.29 9.28 -12.37
C ARG A 149 -4.73 8.19 -13.36
N ALA A 150 -5.67 7.32 -12.97
CA ALA A 150 -6.23 6.30 -13.86
C ALA A 150 -7.04 6.92 -15.03
N ILE A 151 -7.81 7.99 -14.78
CA ILE A 151 -8.51 8.75 -15.82
C ILE A 151 -7.51 9.36 -16.80
N GLU A 152 -6.45 10.00 -16.29
CA GLU A 152 -5.38 10.58 -17.11
C GLU A 152 -4.63 9.52 -17.94
N ALA A 153 -4.51 8.29 -17.41
CA ALA A 153 -3.94 7.15 -18.10
C ALA A 153 -4.89 6.51 -19.16
N GLY A 154 -6.12 7.05 -19.32
CA GLY A 154 -7.09 6.63 -20.33
C GLY A 154 -8.04 5.51 -19.88
N PHE A 155 -8.11 5.16 -18.60
CA PHE A 155 -9.12 4.21 -18.12
C PHE A 155 -10.51 4.84 -18.08
N PRO A 156 -11.58 4.08 -18.42
CA PRO A 156 -12.94 4.59 -18.55
C PRO A 156 -13.49 5.05 -17.18
N PRO A 157 -13.82 6.35 -17.01
CA PRO A 157 -14.24 6.91 -15.71
C PRO A 157 -15.44 6.20 -15.07
N GLN A 158 -16.38 5.69 -15.89
CA GLN A 158 -17.58 4.99 -15.45
C GLN A 158 -17.30 3.61 -14.83
N LYS A 159 -16.09 3.05 -15.06
CA LYS A 159 -15.64 1.80 -14.45
C LYS A 159 -14.74 2.02 -13.23
N LEU A 160 -14.38 3.26 -12.90
CA LEU A 160 -13.48 3.60 -11.79
C LEU A 160 -14.27 3.92 -10.53
N ILE A 161 -13.96 3.25 -9.44
CA ILE A 161 -14.52 3.50 -8.12
C ILE A 161 -13.40 3.66 -7.10
N VAL A 162 -13.60 4.51 -6.10
CA VAL A 162 -12.67 4.61 -4.97
C VAL A 162 -13.09 3.68 -3.87
N HIS A 163 -12.13 2.92 -3.37
CA HIS A 163 -12.30 2.05 -2.21
C HIS A 163 -10.98 1.97 -1.44
N TYR A 164 -10.99 2.43 -0.21
CA TYR A 164 -9.79 2.46 0.64
C TYR A 164 -9.40 1.07 1.13
N ILE A 165 -8.09 0.89 1.36
CA ILE A 165 -7.57 -0.31 2.01
C ILE A 165 -7.78 -0.18 3.51
N GLY A 166 -8.20 -1.28 4.16
CA GLY A 166 -8.42 -1.33 5.61
C GLY A 166 -7.16 -1.72 6.40
N ILE A 167 -7.09 -1.25 7.65
CA ILE A 167 -6.08 -1.59 8.65
C ILE A 167 -6.69 -2.54 9.67
N ASP A 168 -5.96 -3.60 9.98
CA ASP A 168 -6.30 -4.54 11.05
C ASP A 168 -6.02 -3.88 12.42
N ARG A 169 -7.08 -3.40 13.07
CA ARG A 169 -7.00 -2.72 14.36
C ARG A 169 -6.72 -3.66 15.54
N ASP A 170 -6.85 -4.96 15.34
CA ASP A 170 -6.44 -5.95 16.34
C ASP A 170 -4.89 -6.10 16.35
N LEU A 171 -4.26 -5.85 15.19
CA LEU A 171 -2.80 -5.82 15.06
C LEU A 171 -2.20 -4.43 15.33
N PHE A 172 -2.89 -3.36 14.91
CA PHE A 172 -2.45 -1.97 15.06
C PHE A 172 -3.39 -1.26 16.03
N SER A 173 -3.08 -1.36 17.33
CA SER A 173 -3.80 -0.70 18.42
C SER A 173 -2.82 -0.02 19.37
N PRO A 174 -3.18 1.13 19.96
CA PRO A 174 -2.31 1.84 20.88
C PRO A 174 -2.06 0.99 22.14
N SER A 175 -0.85 1.11 22.70
CA SER A 175 -0.57 0.53 24.02
C SER A 175 -1.42 1.17 25.10
N VAL A 176 -1.89 0.34 26.04
CA VAL A 176 -2.61 0.81 27.25
C VAL A 176 -1.67 1.65 28.14
N SER A 177 -0.38 1.28 28.18
CA SER A 177 0.65 2.05 28.87
C SER A 177 1.60 2.64 27.84
N PRO A 178 1.57 3.97 27.62
CA PRO A 178 2.48 4.61 26.69
C PRO A 178 3.94 4.32 27.09
N LEU A 179 4.71 3.79 26.15
CA LEU A 179 6.15 3.65 26.34
C LEU A 179 6.82 5.03 26.26
N PRO A 180 7.99 5.22 26.89
CA PRO A 180 8.73 6.47 26.75
C PRO A 180 8.92 6.81 25.28
N SER A 181 8.57 8.04 24.91
CA SER A 181 8.68 8.54 23.56
C SER A 181 10.15 8.57 23.06
N GLN A 182 10.40 8.11 21.84
CA GLN A 182 11.74 7.94 21.28
C GLN A 182 11.98 8.81 20.02
N GLY A 183 11.33 9.98 19.91
CA GLY A 183 11.57 10.90 18.81
C GLY A 183 10.81 10.54 17.53
N VAL A 184 11.47 10.67 16.36
CA VAL A 184 10.86 10.55 15.04
C VAL A 184 11.12 9.17 14.43
N LEU A 185 10.05 8.53 13.91
CA LEU A 185 10.14 7.25 13.23
C LEU A 185 9.83 7.41 11.74
N PHE A 186 10.71 6.86 10.90
CA PHE A 186 10.49 6.66 9.47
C PHE A 186 10.40 5.15 9.17
N VAL A 187 9.35 4.73 8.44
CA VAL A 187 9.21 3.35 7.97
C VAL A 187 8.92 3.34 6.47
N GLY A 188 9.77 2.73 5.67
CA GLY A 188 9.53 2.62 4.24
C GLY A 188 10.74 2.16 3.44
N ARG A 189 10.52 1.81 2.18
CA ARG A 189 11.61 1.52 1.25
C ARG A 189 12.50 2.76 1.07
N LEU A 190 13.80 2.60 1.05
CA LEU A 190 14.74 3.71 0.83
C LEU A 190 14.90 3.98 -0.68
N VAL A 191 13.82 4.56 -1.25
CA VAL A 191 13.70 5.00 -2.64
C VAL A 191 13.30 6.47 -2.68
N GLU A 192 13.51 7.14 -3.82
CA GLU A 192 13.25 8.59 -3.99
C GLU A 192 11.85 8.98 -3.49
N LYS A 193 10.83 8.26 -3.93
CA LYS A 193 9.43 8.52 -3.58
C LYS A 193 9.17 8.70 -2.08
N LYS A 194 9.89 7.98 -1.21
CA LYS A 194 9.67 8.01 0.24
C LYS A 194 10.31 9.20 0.95
N GLY A 195 11.15 9.96 0.26
CA GLY A 195 11.63 11.26 0.73
C GLY A 195 12.53 11.21 1.98
N CYS A 196 13.21 10.09 2.26
CA CYS A 196 14.03 9.96 3.49
C CYS A 196 15.12 11.05 3.60
N GLU A 197 15.63 11.57 2.48
CA GLU A 197 16.61 12.68 2.52
C GLU A 197 16.00 13.96 3.13
N TYR A 198 14.70 14.21 2.93
CA TYR A 198 14.05 15.43 3.45
C TYR A 198 13.85 15.34 4.97
N VAL A 199 13.52 14.17 5.51
CA VAL A 199 13.46 14.01 6.97
C VAL A 199 14.84 14.14 7.60
N LEU A 200 15.91 13.64 6.98
CA LEU A 200 17.29 13.84 7.47
C LEU A 200 17.65 15.34 7.53
N ARG A 201 17.37 16.11 6.46
CA ARG A 201 17.60 17.56 6.43
C ARG A 201 16.75 18.30 7.46
N ALA A 202 15.50 17.91 7.64
CA ALA A 202 14.61 18.45 8.67
C ALA A 202 15.15 18.16 10.08
N MET A 203 15.59 16.93 10.34
CA MET A 203 16.13 16.54 11.63
C MET A 203 17.40 17.31 12.04
N LYS A 204 18.25 17.69 11.09
CA LYS A 204 19.37 18.61 11.37
C LYS A 204 18.90 19.90 12.06
N ARG A 205 17.78 20.47 11.63
CA ARG A 205 17.19 21.68 12.22
C ARG A 205 16.46 21.37 13.53
N VAL A 206 15.73 20.27 13.59
CA VAL A 206 15.01 19.82 14.80
C VAL A 206 15.99 19.62 15.94
N GLN A 207 17.13 18.95 15.70
CA GLN A 207 18.12 18.63 16.73
C GLN A 207 18.91 19.85 17.26
N GLN A 208 18.80 21.00 16.62
CA GLN A 208 19.31 22.25 17.19
C GLN A 208 18.53 22.71 18.42
N SER A 209 17.22 22.47 18.45
CA SER A 209 16.33 22.82 19.56
C SER A 209 15.93 21.63 20.44
N HIS A 210 16.03 20.39 19.90
CA HIS A 210 15.71 19.13 20.55
C HIS A 210 16.85 18.13 20.33
N PRO A 211 18.03 18.32 20.99
CA PRO A 211 19.23 17.54 20.71
C PRO A 211 19.08 16.05 21.06
N GLU A 212 18.20 15.69 21.98
CA GLU A 212 17.89 14.30 22.35
C GLU A 212 16.96 13.59 21.37
N CYS A 213 16.25 14.33 20.51
CA CYS A 213 15.33 13.76 19.54
C CYS A 213 16.09 12.96 18.47
N GLU A 214 15.92 11.65 18.47
CA GLU A 214 16.57 10.74 17.52
C GLU A 214 15.63 10.39 16.36
N LEU A 215 16.19 10.20 15.15
CA LEU A 215 15.49 9.63 14.03
C LEU A 215 15.77 8.12 13.94
N THR A 216 14.73 7.31 14.00
CA THR A 216 14.82 5.87 13.70
C THR A 216 14.31 5.62 12.28
N VAL A 217 15.13 4.97 11.45
CA VAL A 217 14.81 4.63 10.05
C VAL A 217 14.70 3.12 9.91
N ILE A 218 13.49 2.62 9.59
CA ILE A 218 13.23 1.21 9.32
C ILE A 218 12.93 1.04 7.84
N GLY A 219 13.66 0.15 7.21
CA GLY A 219 13.56 -0.20 5.80
C GLY A 219 14.91 -0.27 5.11
N ASP A 220 14.88 -0.67 3.84
CA ASP A 220 16.06 -0.78 2.99
C ASP A 220 15.73 -0.34 1.56
N GLY A 221 16.76 -0.17 0.74
CA GLY A 221 16.59 0.19 -0.66
C GLY A 221 17.86 0.75 -1.29
N PRO A 222 17.83 1.05 -2.59
CA PRO A 222 18.99 1.48 -3.35
C PRO A 222 19.63 2.78 -2.85
N LEU A 223 18.89 3.61 -2.10
CA LEU A 223 19.41 4.88 -1.58
C LEU A 223 20.07 4.76 -0.20
N ARG A 224 20.08 3.57 0.43
CA ARG A 224 20.56 3.40 1.81
C ARG A 224 21.93 4.01 2.05
N SER A 225 22.95 3.59 1.29
CA SER A 225 24.33 4.07 1.48
C SER A 225 24.46 5.58 1.32
N ARG A 226 23.74 6.17 0.35
CA ARG A 226 23.68 7.62 0.15
C ARG A 226 23.04 8.33 1.34
N LEU A 227 21.97 7.78 1.89
CA LEU A 227 21.24 8.37 3.03
C LEU A 227 22.05 8.27 4.33
N GLU A 228 22.75 7.16 4.57
CA GLU A 228 23.66 7.00 5.70
C GLU A 228 24.87 8.00 5.60
N THR A 229 25.37 8.25 4.39
CA THR A 229 26.40 9.27 4.16
C THR A 229 25.86 10.66 4.41
N LEU A 230 24.68 10.99 3.89
CA LEU A 230 24.02 12.28 4.12
C LEU A 230 23.78 12.53 5.62
N ALA A 231 23.34 11.52 6.36
CA ALA A 231 23.12 11.64 7.81
C ALA A 231 24.41 12.01 8.56
N ARG A 232 25.55 11.41 8.19
CA ARG A 232 26.87 11.75 8.75
C ARG A 232 27.32 13.16 8.38
N GLU A 233 27.20 13.56 7.12
CA GLU A 233 27.54 14.89 6.63
C GLU A 233 26.72 16.00 7.32
N LEU A 234 25.44 15.72 7.59
CA LEU A 234 24.54 16.61 8.29
C LEU A 234 24.72 16.58 9.82
N ASN A 235 25.52 15.63 10.35
CA ASN A 235 25.66 15.34 11.77
C ASN A 235 24.30 15.09 12.47
N VAL A 236 23.41 14.30 11.84
CA VAL A 236 22.10 13.96 12.36
C VAL A 236 22.19 12.71 13.23
N ARG A 237 21.69 12.80 14.46
CA ARG A 237 21.51 11.65 15.34
C ARG A 237 20.38 10.77 14.81
N CYS A 238 20.77 9.65 14.19
CA CYS A 238 19.81 8.70 13.61
C CYS A 238 20.31 7.26 13.62
N ARG A 239 19.38 6.31 13.55
CA ARG A 239 19.66 4.87 13.45
C ARG A 239 18.98 4.28 12.25
N PHE A 240 19.74 3.58 11.39
CA PHE A 240 19.22 2.80 10.26
C PHE A 240 19.16 1.33 10.65
N LEU A 241 17.97 0.79 10.82
CA LEU A 241 17.74 -0.57 11.31
C LEU A 241 17.59 -1.63 10.19
N GLY A 242 17.57 -1.20 8.90
CA GLY A 242 17.31 -2.09 7.79
C GLY A 242 15.87 -2.60 7.77
N VAL A 243 15.62 -3.68 7.02
CA VAL A 243 14.30 -4.33 6.99
C VAL A 243 14.06 -5.02 8.33
N GLN A 244 12.91 -4.78 8.92
CA GLN A 244 12.50 -5.35 10.20
C GLN A 244 11.21 -6.16 10.05
N PRO A 245 10.98 -7.18 10.89
CA PRO A 245 9.70 -7.87 10.99
C PRO A 245 8.56 -6.92 11.37
N ALA A 246 7.33 -7.23 10.96
CA ALA A 246 6.15 -6.41 11.28
C ALA A 246 5.93 -6.21 12.78
N SER A 247 6.31 -7.18 13.65
CA SER A 247 6.29 -7.02 15.10
C SER A 247 7.20 -5.88 15.57
N THR A 248 8.44 -5.84 15.09
CA THR A 248 9.42 -4.79 15.42
C THR A 248 8.97 -3.42 14.90
N VAL A 249 8.34 -3.36 13.72
CA VAL A 249 7.75 -2.11 13.21
C VAL A 249 6.64 -1.61 14.16
N ARG A 250 5.75 -2.48 14.62
CA ARG A 250 4.71 -2.13 15.58
C ARG A 250 5.28 -1.66 16.93
N GLU A 251 6.29 -2.34 17.44
CA GLU A 251 7.01 -1.91 18.67
C GLU A 251 7.66 -0.53 18.49
N ALA A 252 8.25 -0.26 17.33
CA ALA A 252 8.82 1.04 17.00
C ALA A 252 7.74 2.13 16.94
N LEU A 253 6.58 1.83 16.34
CA LEU A 253 5.42 2.74 16.33
C LEU A 253 4.91 3.02 17.74
N GLN A 254 4.81 2.01 18.63
CA GLN A 254 4.40 2.22 20.03
C GLN A 254 5.31 3.16 20.82
N ARG A 255 6.58 3.28 20.42
CA ARG A 255 7.60 4.12 21.06
C ARG A 255 7.81 5.46 20.35
N ALA A 256 7.34 5.61 19.13
CA ALA A 256 7.53 6.81 18.35
C ALA A 256 6.69 7.98 18.90
N GLN A 257 7.30 9.14 19.01
CA GLN A 257 6.58 10.38 19.30
C GLN A 257 5.90 10.93 18.06
N ILE A 258 6.59 10.88 16.91
CA ILE A 258 6.07 11.33 15.63
C ILE A 258 6.44 10.30 14.56
N PHE A 259 5.49 9.99 13.70
CA PHE A 259 5.74 9.24 12.47
C PHE A 259 5.95 10.19 11.30
N CYS A 260 7.09 10.07 10.60
CA CYS A 260 7.43 10.99 9.51
C CYS A 260 7.95 10.27 8.27
N VAL A 261 7.16 10.29 7.18
CA VAL A 261 7.56 9.82 5.84
C VAL A 261 7.19 10.90 4.83
N PRO A 262 8.09 11.85 4.52
CA PRO A 262 7.79 12.99 3.65
C PRO A 262 7.89 12.59 2.16
N SER A 263 6.91 11.79 1.70
CA SER A 263 6.90 11.27 0.33
C SER A 263 6.83 12.39 -0.72
N VAL A 264 7.45 12.13 -1.87
CA VAL A 264 7.53 13.07 -2.99
C VAL A 264 7.26 12.36 -4.31
N THR A 265 6.89 13.09 -5.33
CA THR A 265 6.86 12.59 -6.70
C THR A 265 8.28 12.28 -7.16
N ALA A 266 8.58 11.02 -7.44
CA ALA A 266 9.88 10.60 -7.97
C ALA A 266 10.08 11.08 -9.41
N ALA A 267 11.34 11.12 -9.88
CA ALA A 267 11.70 11.58 -11.21
C ALA A 267 10.97 10.81 -12.34
N ASN A 268 10.68 9.52 -12.13
CA ASN A 268 9.91 8.69 -13.04
C ASN A 268 8.38 8.84 -12.91
N GLY A 269 7.89 9.74 -12.04
CA GLY A 269 6.47 9.97 -11.76
C GLY A 269 5.87 9.08 -10.67
N ASP A 270 6.62 8.08 -10.15
CA ASP A 270 6.11 7.21 -9.08
C ASP A 270 5.70 8.05 -7.86
N SER A 271 4.47 7.83 -7.38
CA SER A 271 3.84 8.61 -6.32
C SER A 271 3.18 7.69 -5.29
N GLU A 272 2.91 8.21 -4.10
CA GLU A 272 2.22 7.45 -3.07
C GLU A 272 0.73 7.28 -3.43
N GLY A 273 0.29 6.02 -3.54
CA GLY A 273 -1.10 5.75 -3.91
C GLY A 273 -2.09 6.09 -2.80
N LEU A 274 -1.81 5.63 -1.59
CA LEU A 274 -2.61 5.93 -0.38
C LEU A 274 -1.68 6.14 0.84
N GLY A 275 -0.68 5.26 1.02
CA GLY A 275 0.25 5.35 2.15
C GLY A 275 -0.28 4.66 3.41
N MET A 276 -0.45 3.34 3.36
CA MET A 276 -0.98 2.55 4.47
C MET A 276 -0.21 2.74 5.78
N VAL A 277 1.09 2.99 5.72
CA VAL A 277 1.94 3.23 6.91
C VAL A 277 1.47 4.43 7.74
N PHE A 278 0.79 5.41 7.13
CA PHE A 278 0.21 6.54 7.85
C PHE A 278 -1.04 6.13 8.62
N ALA A 279 -1.89 5.28 8.03
CA ALA A 279 -3.03 4.71 8.73
C ALA A 279 -2.58 3.77 9.84
N GLU A 280 -1.52 2.98 9.63
CA GLU A 280 -0.88 2.15 10.67
C GLU A 280 -0.39 3.00 11.84
N ALA A 281 0.31 4.10 11.57
CA ALA A 281 0.79 5.03 12.61
C ALA A 281 -0.37 5.65 13.38
N GLN A 282 -1.40 6.16 12.70
CA GLN A 282 -2.58 6.74 13.35
C GLN A 282 -3.37 5.68 14.15
N ALA A 283 -3.48 4.43 13.67
CA ALA A 283 -4.10 3.32 14.41
C ALA A 283 -3.34 2.99 15.71
N MET A 284 -2.02 3.20 15.72
CA MET A 284 -1.18 3.06 16.92
C MET A 284 -1.22 4.32 17.81
N GLY A 285 -1.98 5.34 17.43
CA GLY A 285 -2.07 6.60 18.15
C GLY A 285 -0.81 7.46 18.02
N VAL A 286 -0.08 7.35 16.93
CA VAL A 286 1.12 8.16 16.64
C VAL A 286 0.76 9.26 15.65
N PRO A 287 0.88 10.54 16.02
CA PRO A 287 0.67 11.65 15.10
C PRO A 287 1.63 11.63 13.92
N VAL A 288 1.13 12.06 12.77
CA VAL A 288 1.85 12.02 11.49
C VAL A 288 2.32 13.40 11.07
N VAL A 289 3.58 13.49 10.64
CA VAL A 289 4.09 14.62 9.85
C VAL A 289 4.54 14.07 8.49
N SER A 290 4.01 14.64 7.41
CA SER A 290 4.31 14.18 6.06
C SER A 290 4.27 15.33 5.04
N THR A 291 4.06 15.02 3.77
CA THR A 291 3.94 16.01 2.69
C THR A 291 2.56 15.97 2.06
N ARG A 292 2.12 17.09 1.49
CA ARG A 292 0.89 17.20 0.70
C ARG A 292 1.13 16.57 -0.67
N HIS A 293 1.18 15.22 -0.71
CA HIS A 293 1.61 14.42 -1.85
C HIS A 293 0.70 13.22 -2.09
N GLY A 294 0.35 12.97 -3.36
CA GLY A 294 -0.37 11.75 -3.75
C GLY A 294 -1.68 11.55 -2.99
N GLY A 295 -1.93 10.32 -2.55
CA GLY A 295 -3.08 9.96 -1.72
C GLY A 295 -2.92 10.27 -0.23
N ILE A 296 -1.79 10.82 0.22
CA ILE A 296 -1.53 11.10 1.64
C ILE A 296 -2.59 12.01 2.27
N PRO A 297 -3.07 13.10 1.62
CA PRO A 297 -4.12 13.96 2.18
C PRO A 297 -5.46 13.25 2.45
N GLU A 298 -5.67 12.07 1.86
CA GLU A 298 -6.88 11.26 2.12
C GLU A 298 -6.76 10.41 3.39
N VAL A 299 -5.52 10.12 3.83
CA VAL A 299 -5.23 9.38 5.06
C VAL A 299 -4.89 10.32 6.21
N VAL A 300 -4.18 11.42 5.94
CA VAL A 300 -3.76 12.41 6.93
C VAL A 300 -4.49 13.72 6.64
N SER A 301 -5.48 14.05 7.46
CA SER A 301 -6.18 15.33 7.39
C SER A 301 -5.28 16.42 7.99
N ASP A 302 -4.76 17.33 7.12
CA ASP A 302 -3.84 18.38 7.54
C ASP A 302 -4.42 19.24 8.67
N ARG A 303 -3.63 19.47 9.72
CA ARG A 303 -4.00 20.21 10.94
C ARG A 303 -5.15 19.60 11.76
N VAL A 304 -5.55 18.35 11.45
CA VAL A 304 -6.60 17.62 12.17
C VAL A 304 -6.06 16.31 12.72
N THR A 305 -5.44 15.48 11.87
CA THR A 305 -4.85 14.20 12.29
C THR A 305 -3.33 14.15 12.14
N GLY A 306 -2.73 15.25 11.67
CA GLY A 306 -1.30 15.40 11.46
C GLY A 306 -0.99 16.72 10.73
N LEU A 307 0.26 16.86 10.30
CA LEU A 307 0.74 18.05 9.57
C LEU A 307 1.31 17.64 8.21
N LEU A 308 0.94 18.39 7.17
CA LEU A 308 1.39 18.16 5.80
C LEU A 308 2.17 19.37 5.26
N ALA A 309 3.49 19.22 5.12
CA ALA A 309 4.36 20.19 4.48
C ALA A 309 4.26 20.10 2.93
N PRO A 310 4.72 21.12 2.17
CA PRO A 310 4.94 20.98 0.74
C PRO A 310 5.97 19.88 0.42
N GLU A 311 5.87 19.27 -0.77
CA GLU A 311 6.89 18.31 -1.24
C GLU A 311 8.26 19.00 -1.29
N ARG A 312 9.31 18.26 -0.91
CA ARG A 312 10.72 18.70 -0.95
C ARG A 312 11.07 19.88 -0.06
N ASP A 313 10.14 20.41 0.72
CA ASP A 313 10.36 21.49 1.67
C ASP A 313 10.72 20.93 3.06
N HIS A 314 12.03 20.70 3.25
CA HIS A 314 12.54 20.20 4.53
C HIS A 314 12.53 21.24 5.66
N GLU A 315 12.38 22.55 5.33
CA GLU A 315 12.26 23.61 6.33
C GLU A 315 10.84 23.60 6.93
N ALA A 316 9.79 23.62 6.11
CA ALA A 316 8.41 23.46 6.57
C ALA A 316 8.19 22.13 7.29
N LEU A 317 8.88 21.06 6.85
CA LEU A 317 8.85 19.77 7.53
C LEU A 317 9.47 19.87 8.93
N ALA A 318 10.62 20.55 9.08
CA ALA A 318 11.26 20.78 10.38
C ALA A 318 10.39 21.63 11.32
N ASP A 319 9.74 22.65 10.80
CA ASP A 319 8.82 23.49 11.57
C ASP A 319 7.62 22.68 12.07
N SER A 320 7.06 21.82 11.23
CA SER A 320 5.97 20.89 11.60
C SER A 320 6.41 19.90 12.70
N LEU A 321 7.60 19.33 12.58
CA LEU A 321 8.17 18.44 13.59
C LEU A 321 8.38 19.17 14.94
N ARG A 322 9.00 20.37 14.92
CA ARG A 322 9.23 21.17 16.13
C ARG A 322 7.94 21.59 16.81
N LEU A 323 6.95 22.01 16.02
CA LEU A 323 5.63 22.40 16.55
C LEU A 323 5.01 21.23 17.34
N LEU A 324 5.08 20.02 16.79
CA LEU A 324 4.45 18.84 17.40
C LEU A 324 5.27 18.29 18.58
N LEU A 325 6.61 18.40 18.53
CA LEU A 325 7.50 18.04 19.64
C LEU A 325 7.33 18.96 20.85
N GLY A 326 7.06 20.24 20.60
CA GLY A 326 6.93 21.28 21.64
C GLY A 326 5.50 21.54 22.12
N ASN A 327 4.49 20.82 21.61
CA ASN A 327 3.09 21.11 21.95
C ASN A 327 2.33 19.79 22.25
N GLU A 328 2.29 19.45 23.54
CA GLU A 328 1.62 18.23 24.02
C GLU A 328 0.11 18.23 23.75
N ASP A 329 -0.56 19.36 23.92
CA ASP A 329 -2.02 19.46 23.67
C ASP A 329 -2.34 19.18 22.19
N LEU A 330 -1.54 19.73 21.28
CA LEU A 330 -1.69 19.46 19.85
C LEU A 330 -1.39 18.00 19.52
N TRP A 331 -0.37 17.42 20.15
CA TRP A 331 -0.01 16.01 20.01
C TRP A 331 -1.17 15.10 20.43
N GLN A 332 -1.76 15.36 21.61
CA GLN A 332 -2.91 14.60 22.13
C GLN A 332 -4.15 14.77 21.22
N ALA A 333 -4.40 15.98 20.73
CA ALA A 333 -5.49 16.26 19.80
C ALA A 333 -5.33 15.44 18.50
N PHE A 334 -4.14 15.42 17.90
CA PHE A 334 -3.88 14.67 16.67
C PHE A 334 -3.93 13.15 16.91
N ARG A 335 -3.44 12.68 18.06
CA ARG A 335 -3.58 11.28 18.47
C ARG A 335 -5.05 10.86 18.51
N ALA A 336 -5.90 11.61 19.22
CA ALA A 336 -7.32 11.30 19.36
C ALA A 336 -8.04 11.33 18.01
N ALA A 337 -7.81 12.38 17.22
CA ALA A 337 -8.41 12.52 15.91
C ALA A 337 -7.94 11.45 14.93
N GLY A 338 -6.66 11.07 14.96
CA GLY A 338 -6.08 10.02 14.11
C GLY A 338 -6.69 8.65 14.39
N LEU A 339 -6.84 8.27 15.65
CA LEU A 339 -7.50 7.03 16.07
C LEU A 339 -8.94 6.97 15.54
N GLN A 340 -9.71 8.05 15.74
CA GLN A 340 -11.10 8.14 15.26
C GLN A 340 -11.17 8.09 13.72
N HIS A 341 -10.26 8.78 13.04
CA HIS A 341 -10.21 8.79 11.58
C HIS A 341 -9.97 7.39 10.99
N VAL A 342 -9.02 6.63 11.55
CA VAL A 342 -8.76 5.26 11.11
C VAL A 342 -9.97 4.36 11.38
N GLU A 343 -10.59 4.47 12.56
CA GLU A 343 -11.78 3.70 12.89
C GLU A 343 -12.93 3.93 11.92
N GLN A 344 -13.18 5.18 11.54
CA GLN A 344 -14.28 5.56 10.67
C GLN A 344 -14.02 5.23 9.19
N ARG A 345 -12.78 5.37 8.71
CA ARG A 345 -12.48 5.32 7.27
C ARG A 345 -11.60 4.16 6.84
N PHE A 346 -10.76 3.63 7.73
CA PHE A 346 -9.74 2.64 7.38
C PHE A 346 -9.83 1.36 8.21
N ASP A 347 -10.93 1.11 8.92
CA ASP A 347 -11.13 -0.16 9.63
C ASP A 347 -11.25 -1.33 8.64
N LEU A 348 -10.49 -2.41 8.85
CA LEU A 348 -10.42 -3.54 7.93
C LEU A 348 -11.78 -4.24 7.77
N LYS A 349 -12.52 -4.45 8.87
CA LYS A 349 -13.81 -5.15 8.83
C LYS A 349 -14.82 -4.34 8.01
N ARG A 350 -14.84 -3.02 8.23
CA ARG A 350 -15.69 -2.10 7.45
C ARG A 350 -15.29 -2.08 5.97
N GLN A 351 -14.01 -1.95 5.66
CA GLN A 351 -13.55 -1.87 4.28
C GLN A 351 -13.74 -3.19 3.53
N THR A 352 -13.56 -4.34 4.17
CA THR A 352 -13.85 -5.64 3.53
C THR A 352 -15.33 -5.84 3.29
N ALA A 353 -16.22 -5.42 4.18
CA ALA A 353 -17.67 -5.45 3.94
C ALA A 353 -18.07 -4.56 2.74
N LEU A 354 -17.48 -3.37 2.60
CA LEU A 354 -17.71 -2.51 1.43
C LEU A 354 -17.17 -3.13 0.13
N LEU A 355 -16.04 -3.84 0.19
CA LEU A 355 -15.50 -4.58 -0.94
C LEU A 355 -16.42 -5.72 -1.36
N GLU A 356 -16.99 -6.47 -0.40
CA GLU A 356 -17.95 -7.53 -0.67
C GLU A 356 -19.22 -6.98 -1.34
N ALA A 357 -19.70 -5.80 -0.93
CA ALA A 357 -20.79 -5.12 -1.60
C ALA A 357 -20.46 -4.70 -3.06
N ILE A 358 -19.17 -4.37 -3.34
CA ILE A 358 -18.71 -4.13 -4.72
C ILE A 358 -18.78 -5.44 -5.52
N TYR A 359 -18.34 -6.57 -4.94
CA TYR A 359 -18.41 -7.87 -5.60
C TYR A 359 -19.87 -8.26 -5.93
N ASP A 360 -20.79 -8.10 -4.97
CA ASP A 360 -22.20 -8.37 -5.18
C ASP A 360 -22.78 -7.54 -6.34
N ARG A 361 -22.51 -6.23 -6.36
CA ARG A 361 -22.96 -5.34 -7.45
C ARG A 361 -22.47 -5.78 -8.83
N VAL A 362 -21.24 -6.31 -8.91
CA VAL A 362 -20.66 -6.80 -10.17
C VAL A 362 -21.32 -8.10 -10.61
N LEU A 363 -21.64 -9.00 -9.67
CA LEU A 363 -22.29 -10.26 -9.94
C LEU A 363 -23.76 -10.07 -10.34
N ASP A 364 -24.49 -9.17 -9.68
CA ASP A 364 -25.89 -8.86 -9.97
C ASP A 364 -26.08 -8.26 -11.37
N ARG A 365 -25.16 -7.38 -11.82
CA ARG A 365 -25.18 -6.83 -13.19
C ARG A 365 -25.01 -7.91 -14.26
N LYS A 366 -24.35 -9.04 -13.94
CA LYS A 366 -24.16 -10.15 -14.86
C LYS A 366 -25.41 -11.03 -14.97
N SER A 367 -26.28 -11.03 -13.97
CA SER A 367 -27.52 -11.81 -13.98
C SER A 367 -28.67 -11.14 -14.78
N VAL A 368 -28.45 -9.90 -15.26
CA VAL A 368 -29.47 -9.11 -16.01
C VAL A 368 -29.15 -9.06 -17.53
N VAL A 369 -28.06 -9.67 -17.98
CA VAL A 369 -27.65 -9.82 -19.38
C VAL A 369 -27.66 -11.30 -19.76
#